data_dc3b18d369b0c0b44df7729442c6414b
#
_entry.id   dc3b18d369b0c0b44df7729442c6414b
#
_cell.length_a   1.000
_cell.length_b   1.000
_cell.length_c   1.000
_cell.angle_alpha   90.00
_cell.angle_beta   90.00
_cell.angle_gamma   90.00
#
_symmetry.space_group_name_H-M   'P 1'
#
loop_
_entity.id
_entity.type
_entity.pdbx_description
1 polymer ?
#
loop_
_entity_poly.entity_id
_entity_poly.type
_entity_poly.pdbx_seq_one_letter_code
_entity_poly.pdbx_strand_id
1 'polypeptide(L)'
;MYQTETLLRRQIRLRYPAGRGRIVLRTELDWEQDVEPILVSDDGDTTTFALETRRPFLYFKACLQADDGSVLWSVGPNMLALMTTDGVGDVYPYFEGAETGSFSPLVERESAILGRKHRVRVYLPAGYAENPLRRYPVFYMQDGGNLFFPEEAFMGREWHVDESLALLDAMNAVERAIVVAIYSGDRMSEYTKPGYEAYARSVVEEVRPEVVRRFRVFDSPAETGVIGSSLGGVVSFYMAFEHPQVFGFAVCMSSTFSYQDDLIDRVLTEPKSAAKFYLDSGWPGDNYEVTLAMAMALSRRGYRAREDFLHLVFPLDEHDEGAWGKRLHLPLQLALGKPGAARRGRFV
;
A
#
# COMPACT_ATOMS: atom_id res chain seq x y z
N MET A 1 -0.53 29.18 16.15
CA MET A 1 -1.37 28.02 15.74
C MET A 1 -2.32 28.56 14.67
N TYR A 2 -2.33 27.99 13.46
CA TYR A 2 -3.19 28.47 12.36
C TYR A 2 -4.66 28.22 12.71
N GLN A 3 -5.47 29.29 12.79
CA GLN A 3 -6.92 29.21 12.91
C GLN A 3 -7.56 29.78 11.65
N THR A 4 -8.64 29.16 11.21
CA THR A 4 -9.48 29.68 10.13
C THR A 4 -10.51 30.65 10.72
N GLU A 5 -10.96 31.62 9.91
CA GLU A 5 -12.05 32.52 10.34
C GLU A 5 -13.38 31.76 10.49
N THR A 6 -13.55 30.70 9.72
CA THR A 6 -14.78 29.90 9.67
C THR A 6 -14.67 28.66 10.57
N LEU A 7 -15.77 28.29 11.22
CA LEU A 7 -15.91 27.00 11.91
C LEU A 7 -15.99 25.90 10.86
N LEU A 8 -15.03 24.96 10.95
CA LEU A 8 -14.96 23.80 10.07
C LEU A 8 -15.67 22.62 10.73
N ARG A 9 -16.36 21.82 9.92
CA ARG A 9 -17.08 20.63 10.36
C ARG A 9 -16.69 19.43 9.53
N ARG A 10 -16.48 18.27 10.20
CA ARG A 10 -16.20 17.00 9.54
C ARG A 10 -16.86 15.85 10.27
N GLN A 11 -17.42 14.90 9.51
CA GLN A 11 -17.94 13.67 10.06
C GLN A 11 -16.86 12.56 10.01
N ILE A 12 -16.77 11.79 11.08
CA ILE A 12 -15.92 10.61 11.22
C ILE A 12 -16.82 9.41 11.55
N ARG A 13 -16.71 8.34 10.79
CA ARG A 13 -17.36 7.07 11.08
C ARG A 13 -16.34 6.10 11.68
N LEU A 14 -16.53 5.73 12.91
CA LEU A 14 -15.80 4.63 13.53
C LEU A 14 -16.53 3.32 13.23
N ARG A 15 -15.82 2.39 12.59
CA ARG A 15 -16.33 1.06 12.25
C ARG A 15 -15.63 0.02 13.11
N TYR A 16 -16.38 -0.57 14.04
CA TYR A 16 -15.88 -1.56 14.98
C TYR A 16 -17.01 -2.52 15.36
N PRO A 17 -16.75 -3.83 15.51
CA PRO A 17 -17.78 -4.81 15.80
C PRO A 17 -18.59 -4.48 17.05
N ALA A 18 -19.90 -4.56 16.96
CA ALA A 18 -20.82 -4.35 18.08
C ALA A 18 -20.58 -5.35 19.23
N GLY A 19 -21.05 -5.00 20.42
CA GLY A 19 -21.06 -5.91 21.59
C GLY A 19 -19.76 -5.95 22.41
N ARG A 20 -18.78 -5.08 22.10
CA ARG A 20 -17.53 -4.98 22.86
C ARG A 20 -17.47 -3.77 23.82
N GLY A 21 -18.54 -3.01 23.93
CA GLY A 21 -18.63 -1.77 24.72
C GLY A 21 -19.10 -0.59 23.87
N ARG A 22 -19.26 0.56 24.51
CA ARG A 22 -19.65 1.79 23.83
C ARG A 22 -18.43 2.45 23.20
N ILE A 23 -18.45 2.67 21.87
CA ILE A 23 -17.43 3.45 21.20
C ILE A 23 -17.68 4.94 21.47
N VAL A 24 -16.64 5.63 21.94
CA VAL A 24 -16.58 7.09 22.08
C VAL A 24 -15.35 7.63 21.34
N LEU A 25 -15.34 8.93 21.08
CA LEU A 25 -14.24 9.60 20.43
C LEU A 25 -13.76 10.75 21.31
N ARG A 26 -12.45 10.89 21.48
CA ARG A 26 -11.83 12.01 22.17
C ARG A 26 -10.91 12.77 21.22
N THR A 27 -10.70 14.06 21.49
CA THR A 27 -9.92 14.93 20.60
C THR A 27 -8.84 15.70 21.37
N GLU A 28 -7.88 16.25 20.65
CA GLU A 28 -6.84 17.13 21.24
C GLU A 28 -7.38 18.46 21.80
N LEU A 29 -8.66 18.75 21.61
CA LEU A 29 -9.28 19.90 22.27
C LEU A 29 -9.49 19.65 23.75
N ASP A 30 -9.87 18.42 24.11
CA ASP A 30 -9.97 17.92 25.47
C ASP A 30 -9.94 16.38 25.44
N TRP A 31 -8.84 15.77 25.93
CA TRP A 31 -8.68 14.32 25.97
C TRP A 31 -9.46 13.63 27.09
N GLU A 32 -10.07 14.39 27.98
CA GLU A 32 -10.89 13.87 29.07
C GLU A 32 -12.39 13.88 28.73
N GLN A 33 -12.77 14.66 27.71
CA GLN A 33 -14.17 14.80 27.31
C GLN A 33 -14.49 13.90 26.12
N ASP A 34 -15.55 13.10 26.25
CA ASP A 34 -16.09 12.29 25.16
C ASP A 34 -16.88 13.18 24.17
N VAL A 35 -16.65 12.97 22.89
CA VAL A 35 -17.52 13.49 21.83
C VAL A 35 -18.69 12.55 21.67
N GLU A 36 -19.90 13.07 21.79
CA GLU A 36 -21.12 12.27 21.62
C GLU A 36 -21.34 11.89 20.15
N PRO A 37 -21.76 10.64 19.89
CA PRO A 37 -22.12 10.23 18.54
C PRO A 37 -23.37 10.96 18.05
N ILE A 38 -23.38 11.29 16.76
CA ILE A 38 -24.59 11.84 16.11
C ILE A 38 -25.46 10.76 15.49
N LEU A 39 -24.91 9.57 15.25
CA LEU A 39 -25.60 8.42 14.68
C LEU A 39 -24.90 7.12 15.07
N VAL A 40 -25.66 6.09 15.40
CA VAL A 40 -25.22 4.70 15.50
C VAL A 40 -26.05 3.89 14.50
N SER A 41 -25.42 3.03 13.71
CA SER A 41 -26.13 2.16 12.76
C SER A 41 -26.97 1.09 13.48
N ASP A 42 -27.99 0.56 12.83
CA ASP A 42 -28.92 -0.42 13.40
C ASP A 42 -28.21 -1.72 13.83
N ASP A 43 -27.13 -2.11 13.11
CA ASP A 43 -26.27 -3.25 13.44
C ASP A 43 -25.28 -2.95 14.57
N GLY A 44 -25.14 -1.69 14.96
CA GLY A 44 -24.20 -1.22 15.97
C GLY A 44 -22.74 -1.18 15.55
N ASP A 45 -22.40 -1.59 14.32
CA ASP A 45 -21.02 -1.69 13.82
C ASP A 45 -20.44 -0.35 13.38
N THR A 46 -21.27 0.68 13.22
CA THR A 46 -20.84 2.01 12.75
C THR A 46 -21.33 3.10 13.69
N THR A 47 -20.41 3.86 14.24
CA THR A 47 -20.70 5.04 15.07
C THR A 47 -20.16 6.29 14.38
N THR A 48 -21.03 7.27 14.12
CA THR A 48 -20.68 8.51 13.44
C THR A 48 -20.59 9.67 14.43
N PHE A 49 -19.53 10.46 14.30
CA PHE A 49 -19.25 11.63 15.12
C PHE A 49 -19.15 12.87 14.23
N ALA A 50 -19.55 14.03 14.76
CA ALA A 50 -19.29 15.32 14.15
C ALA A 50 -18.17 16.03 14.91
N LEU A 51 -17.07 16.33 14.22
CA LEU A 51 -15.99 17.13 14.75
C LEU A 51 -16.16 18.57 14.27
N GLU A 52 -15.94 19.54 15.17
CA GLU A 52 -16.02 20.98 14.89
C GLU A 52 -14.80 21.68 15.46
N THR A 53 -14.14 22.50 14.64
CA THR A 53 -12.99 23.29 15.07
C THR A 53 -12.72 24.43 14.10
N ARG A 54 -11.96 25.45 14.53
CA ARG A 54 -11.39 26.50 13.65
C ARG A 54 -9.98 26.15 13.16
N ARG A 55 -9.47 24.95 13.48
CA ARG A 55 -8.16 24.47 13.02
C ARG A 55 -8.31 23.72 11.71
N PRO A 56 -7.35 23.78 10.78
CA PRO A 56 -7.41 23.04 9.51
C PRO A 56 -7.30 21.54 9.69
N PHE A 57 -6.87 21.07 10.87
CA PHE A 57 -6.81 19.67 11.24
C PHE A 57 -7.12 19.50 12.73
N LEU A 58 -7.45 18.27 13.12
CA LEU A 58 -7.71 17.89 14.49
C LEU A 58 -7.22 16.47 14.75
N TYR A 59 -6.46 16.26 15.83
CA TYR A 59 -6.13 14.92 16.29
C TYR A 59 -7.28 14.37 17.14
N PHE A 60 -7.56 13.10 16.94
CA PHE A 60 -8.59 12.38 17.70
C PHE A 60 -8.16 10.93 17.95
N LYS A 61 -8.82 10.27 18.88
CA LYS A 61 -8.63 8.87 19.20
C LYS A 61 -9.96 8.21 19.51
N ALA A 62 -10.14 6.98 19.01
CA ALA A 62 -11.26 6.15 19.41
C ALA A 62 -10.99 5.55 20.80
N CYS A 63 -12.03 5.48 21.61
CA CYS A 63 -11.99 4.86 22.92
C CYS A 63 -13.14 3.88 23.05
N LEU A 64 -12.91 2.77 23.76
CA LEU A 64 -13.92 1.79 24.11
C LEU A 64 -14.25 1.99 25.61
N GLN A 65 -15.49 2.35 25.91
CA GLN A 65 -15.96 2.55 27.26
C GLN A 65 -16.66 1.28 27.73
N ALA A 66 -16.18 0.71 28.83
CA ALA A 66 -16.82 -0.42 29.47
C ALA A 66 -17.98 0.03 30.40
N ASP A 67 -18.82 -0.92 30.83
CA ASP A 67 -20.00 -0.65 31.68
C ASP A 67 -19.63 -0.08 33.05
N ASP A 68 -18.41 -0.35 33.54
CA ASP A 68 -17.88 0.20 34.80
C ASP A 68 -17.34 1.64 34.66
N GLY A 69 -17.42 2.23 33.46
CA GLY A 69 -16.90 3.56 33.14
C GLY A 69 -15.41 3.60 32.82
N SER A 70 -14.70 2.49 32.86
CA SER A 70 -13.32 2.43 32.43
C SER A 70 -13.21 2.68 30.92
N VAL A 71 -12.10 3.31 30.49
CA VAL A 71 -11.88 3.70 29.10
C VAL A 71 -10.60 3.07 28.58
N LEU A 72 -10.75 2.26 27.52
CA LEU A 72 -9.64 1.67 26.79
C LEU A 72 -9.40 2.48 25.52
N TRP A 73 -8.18 2.98 25.36
CA TRP A 73 -7.77 3.74 24.20
C TRP A 73 -7.41 2.81 23.03
N SER A 74 -7.80 3.19 21.81
CA SER A 74 -7.38 2.42 20.65
C SER A 74 -5.85 2.40 20.52
N VAL A 75 -5.32 1.28 20.06
CA VAL A 75 -3.89 1.07 19.82
C VAL A 75 -3.41 1.93 18.62
N GLY A 76 -2.12 2.22 18.58
CA GLY A 76 -1.49 3.01 17.51
C GLY A 76 -1.55 4.52 17.77
N PRO A 77 -1.21 5.35 16.79
CA PRO A 77 -1.09 6.80 16.93
C PRO A 77 -2.45 7.49 17.12
N ASN A 78 -2.43 8.76 17.57
CA ASN A 78 -3.59 9.62 17.43
C ASN A 78 -3.90 9.79 15.94
N MET A 79 -5.16 9.64 15.58
CA MET A 79 -5.62 9.75 14.20
C MET A 79 -5.78 11.22 13.80
N LEU A 80 -5.57 11.53 12.53
CA LEU A 80 -5.63 12.88 12.00
C LEU A 80 -6.91 13.08 11.15
N ALA A 81 -7.71 14.05 11.54
CA ALA A 81 -8.79 14.56 10.72
C ALA A 81 -8.36 15.85 10.02
N LEU A 82 -8.28 15.85 8.68
CA LEU A 82 -8.08 17.06 7.89
C LEU A 82 -9.44 17.74 7.73
N MET A 83 -9.69 18.85 8.44
CA MET A 83 -10.99 19.50 8.51
C MET A 83 -11.38 20.24 7.23
N THR A 84 -10.42 20.44 6.32
CA THR A 84 -10.61 21.14 5.03
C THR A 84 -10.96 20.18 3.89
N THR A 85 -11.03 18.88 4.14
CA THR A 85 -11.41 17.88 3.13
C THR A 85 -12.89 17.56 3.23
N ASP A 86 -13.53 17.39 2.08
CA ASP A 86 -14.95 17.02 2.01
C ASP A 86 -15.18 15.54 2.36
N GLY A 87 -16.40 15.23 2.78
CA GLY A 87 -16.87 13.87 2.97
C GLY A 87 -16.70 13.32 4.38
N VAL A 88 -17.08 12.05 4.52
CA VAL A 88 -17.00 11.29 5.77
C VAL A 88 -15.79 10.37 5.73
N GLY A 89 -14.93 10.45 6.76
CA GLY A 89 -13.79 9.55 6.89
C GLY A 89 -14.19 8.26 7.61
N ASP A 90 -13.92 7.09 7.01
CA ASP A 90 -14.04 5.80 7.69
C ASP A 90 -12.78 5.49 8.47
N VAL A 91 -12.92 5.11 9.72
CA VAL A 91 -11.84 4.73 10.62
C VAL A 91 -12.15 3.38 11.26
N TYR A 92 -11.15 2.53 11.31
CA TYR A 92 -11.25 1.17 11.83
C TYR A 92 -10.31 1.01 13.02
N PRO A 93 -10.74 1.41 14.24
CA PRO A 93 -9.92 1.27 15.42
C PRO A 93 -9.72 -0.20 15.80
N TYR A 94 -8.69 -0.45 16.62
CA TYR A 94 -8.47 -1.71 17.30
C TYR A 94 -7.91 -1.39 18.70
N PHE A 95 -8.14 -2.25 19.67
CA PHE A 95 -7.86 -1.99 21.08
C PHE A 95 -6.94 -3.03 21.72
N GLU A 96 -6.72 -4.13 21.04
CA GLU A 96 -5.89 -5.24 21.51
C GLU A 96 -4.77 -5.52 20.50
N GLY A 97 -3.72 -6.19 20.94
CA GLY A 97 -2.62 -6.60 20.09
C GLY A 97 -1.48 -5.57 19.97
N ALA A 98 -0.55 -5.85 19.08
CA ALA A 98 0.64 -5.03 18.86
C ALA A 98 0.36 -3.89 17.86
N GLU A 99 1.18 -2.83 17.96
CA GLU A 99 1.20 -1.74 16.97
C GLU A 99 1.83 -2.17 15.64
N THR A 100 2.48 -3.31 15.62
CA THR A 100 3.10 -3.90 14.44
C THR A 100 2.18 -4.90 13.77
N GLY A 101 2.41 -5.15 12.47
CA GLY A 101 1.71 -6.18 11.73
C GLY A 101 2.13 -7.59 12.12
N SER A 102 1.56 -8.58 11.43
CA SER A 102 1.86 -10.00 11.60
C SER A 102 2.04 -10.69 10.24
N PHE A 103 2.60 -11.89 10.26
CA PHE A 103 2.88 -12.65 9.05
C PHE A 103 2.08 -13.96 9.01
N SER A 104 1.62 -14.32 7.83
CA SER A 104 1.18 -15.69 7.59
C SER A 104 2.37 -16.65 7.62
N PRO A 105 2.16 -17.95 7.86
CA PRO A 105 3.17 -18.93 7.50
C PRO A 105 3.57 -18.79 6.02
N LEU A 106 4.83 -19.13 5.69
CA LEU A 106 5.26 -19.32 4.31
C LEU A 106 4.54 -20.54 3.74
N VAL A 107 3.75 -20.33 2.70
CA VAL A 107 2.96 -21.42 2.08
C VAL A 107 3.45 -21.72 0.68
N GLU A 108 3.50 -23.00 0.34
CA GLU A 108 3.73 -23.49 -1.02
C GLU A 108 2.41 -23.80 -1.70
N ARG A 109 2.29 -23.42 -2.97
CA ARG A 109 1.13 -23.67 -3.82
C ARG A 109 1.56 -24.13 -5.19
N GLU A 110 1.03 -25.25 -5.64
CA GLU A 110 1.28 -25.74 -6.99
C GLU A 110 0.82 -24.70 -8.02
N SER A 111 1.68 -24.43 -8.98
CA SER A 111 1.37 -23.65 -10.17
C SER A 111 1.34 -24.58 -11.39
N ALA A 112 0.17 -24.79 -11.95
CA ALA A 112 0.03 -25.54 -13.17
C ALA A 112 0.61 -24.79 -14.39
N ILE A 113 0.58 -23.45 -14.31
CA ILE A 113 1.10 -22.57 -15.37
C ILE A 113 2.63 -22.62 -15.42
N LEU A 114 3.29 -22.61 -14.26
CA LEU A 114 4.76 -22.58 -14.19
C LEU A 114 5.39 -24.00 -14.04
N GLY A 115 4.59 -25.02 -13.74
CA GLY A 115 5.09 -26.36 -13.48
C GLY A 115 5.97 -26.49 -12.22
N ARG A 116 5.82 -25.54 -11.29
CA ARG A 116 6.52 -25.48 -10.00
C ARG A 116 5.62 -24.95 -8.91
N LYS A 117 6.09 -24.93 -7.68
CA LYS A 117 5.35 -24.30 -6.59
C LYS A 117 5.64 -22.80 -6.49
N HIS A 118 4.60 -22.02 -6.31
CA HIS A 118 4.74 -20.69 -5.71
C HIS A 118 5.01 -20.82 -4.22
N ARG A 119 5.92 -20.00 -3.71
CA ARG A 119 6.13 -19.80 -2.27
C ARG A 119 5.66 -18.39 -1.93
N VAL A 120 4.71 -18.28 -1.02
CA VAL A 120 4.04 -17.00 -0.73
C VAL A 120 3.92 -16.81 0.77
N ARG A 121 4.28 -15.63 1.26
CA ARG A 121 4.02 -15.15 2.62
C ARG A 121 3.19 -13.86 2.54
N VAL A 122 2.29 -13.67 3.51
CA VAL A 122 1.44 -12.49 3.54
C VAL A 122 1.69 -11.72 4.83
N TYR A 123 2.04 -10.43 4.69
CA TYR A 123 2.04 -9.47 5.79
C TYR A 123 0.63 -8.92 5.98
N LEU A 124 0.18 -8.95 7.23
CA LEU A 124 -1.12 -8.46 7.69
C LEU A 124 -0.90 -7.26 8.61
N PRO A 125 -1.47 -6.10 8.31
CA PRO A 125 -1.22 -4.89 9.11
C PRO A 125 -1.81 -4.98 10.51
N ALA A 126 -1.34 -4.13 11.41
CA ALA A 126 -1.83 -4.00 12.77
C ALA A 126 -3.37 -3.85 12.81
N GLY A 127 -4.01 -4.52 13.79
CA GLY A 127 -5.47 -4.56 13.94
C GLY A 127 -6.20 -5.47 12.96
N TYR A 128 -5.50 -6.17 12.05
CA TYR A 128 -6.15 -7.07 11.09
C TYR A 128 -6.97 -8.16 11.78
N ALA A 129 -6.43 -8.83 12.79
CA ALA A 129 -7.14 -9.92 13.47
C ALA A 129 -8.36 -9.47 14.26
N GLU A 130 -8.30 -8.29 14.87
CA GLU A 130 -9.33 -7.81 15.79
C GLU A 130 -10.52 -7.15 15.06
N ASN A 131 -10.26 -6.30 14.08
CA ASN A 131 -11.32 -5.59 13.37
C ASN A 131 -11.63 -6.22 12.00
N PRO A 132 -12.62 -7.13 11.90
CA PRO A 132 -12.96 -7.83 10.68
C PRO A 132 -13.68 -6.97 9.65
N LEU A 133 -14.16 -5.78 10.02
CA LEU A 133 -14.95 -4.90 9.14
C LEU A 133 -14.08 -4.20 8.10
N ARG A 134 -12.74 -4.13 8.33
CA ARG A 134 -11.82 -3.45 7.42
C ARG A 134 -11.40 -4.33 6.26
N ARG A 135 -11.43 -3.76 5.05
CA ARG A 135 -10.72 -4.27 3.86
C ARG A 135 -9.50 -3.41 3.58
N TYR A 136 -8.53 -3.96 2.86
CA TYR A 136 -7.21 -3.38 2.71
C TYR A 136 -6.81 -3.32 1.23
N PRO A 137 -6.10 -2.27 0.80
CA PRO A 137 -5.28 -2.32 -0.42
C PRO A 137 -4.30 -3.49 -0.35
N VAL A 138 -3.91 -4.03 -1.50
CA VAL A 138 -2.98 -5.17 -1.56
C VAL A 138 -1.86 -4.91 -2.56
N PHE A 139 -0.63 -5.22 -2.15
CA PHE A 139 0.54 -5.22 -3.01
C PHE A 139 1.12 -6.61 -3.16
N TYR A 140 1.33 -7.02 -4.40
CA TYR A 140 2.08 -8.23 -4.75
C TYR A 140 3.53 -7.82 -4.98
N MET A 141 4.43 -8.23 -4.08
CA MET A 141 5.83 -7.85 -4.14
C MET A 141 6.68 -9.04 -4.59
N GLN A 142 7.52 -8.78 -5.57
CA GLN A 142 8.47 -9.74 -6.12
C GLN A 142 9.63 -9.98 -5.17
N ASP A 143 10.36 -11.07 -5.37
CA ASP A 143 11.53 -11.44 -4.56
C ASP A 143 11.24 -11.48 -3.05
N GLY A 144 10.16 -12.16 -2.70
CA GLY A 144 9.56 -12.17 -1.36
C GLY A 144 10.50 -12.50 -0.20
N GLY A 145 11.64 -13.16 -0.45
CA GLY A 145 12.66 -13.41 0.55
C GLY A 145 13.43 -12.16 1.00
N ASN A 146 13.46 -11.11 0.17
CA ASN A 146 14.19 -9.87 0.47
C ASN A 146 13.37 -8.82 1.23
N LEU A 147 12.13 -9.12 1.62
CA LEU A 147 11.21 -8.07 2.04
C LEU A 147 11.17 -7.81 3.55
N PHE A 148 11.30 -8.86 4.39
CA PHE A 148 10.92 -8.79 5.80
C PHE A 148 11.94 -9.36 6.80
N PHE A 149 12.84 -10.23 6.37
CA PHE A 149 13.70 -10.96 7.28
C PHE A 149 15.13 -11.05 6.73
N PRO A 150 16.13 -10.55 7.45
CA PRO A 150 17.52 -10.56 6.98
C PRO A 150 18.06 -11.99 6.76
N GLU A 151 17.58 -12.98 7.51
CA GLU A 151 17.98 -14.39 7.36
C GLU A 151 17.45 -15.05 6.08
N GLU A 152 16.43 -14.50 5.45
CA GLU A 152 15.88 -14.94 4.17
C GLU A 152 16.39 -14.12 2.98
N ALA A 153 16.91 -12.92 3.27
CA ALA A 153 17.27 -11.94 2.28
C ALA A 153 18.64 -12.20 1.63
N PHE A 154 18.77 -11.78 0.36
CA PHE A 154 20.04 -11.82 -0.35
C PHE A 154 21.11 -11.01 0.39
N MET A 155 22.25 -11.64 0.67
CA MET A 155 23.35 -11.06 1.44
C MET A 155 22.95 -10.53 2.83
N GLY A 156 21.85 -11.03 3.41
CA GLY A 156 21.36 -10.57 4.71
C GLY A 156 20.80 -9.14 4.72
N ARG A 157 20.45 -8.60 3.56
CA ARG A 157 19.91 -7.23 3.41
C ARG A 157 18.47 -7.29 2.96
N GLU A 158 17.57 -6.87 3.83
CA GLU A 158 16.14 -6.79 3.53
C GLU A 158 15.69 -5.36 3.21
N TRP A 159 14.45 -5.25 2.69
CA TRP A 159 13.86 -3.95 2.34
C TRP A 159 13.15 -3.26 3.49
N HIS A 160 12.98 -3.91 4.64
CA HIS A 160 12.24 -3.37 5.78
C HIS A 160 10.84 -2.90 5.42
N VAL A 161 10.09 -3.74 4.70
CA VAL A 161 8.76 -3.36 4.16
C VAL A 161 7.75 -3.14 5.26
N ASP A 162 7.71 -4.03 6.25
CA ASP A 162 6.79 -3.98 7.39
C ASP A 162 7.10 -2.81 8.33
N GLU A 163 8.39 -2.53 8.61
CA GLU A 163 8.80 -1.36 9.39
C GLU A 163 8.46 -0.05 8.66
N SER A 164 8.67 -0.01 7.33
CA SER A 164 8.32 1.15 6.52
C SER A 164 6.82 1.42 6.56
N LEU A 165 5.99 0.38 6.43
CA LEU A 165 4.53 0.50 6.53
C LEU A 165 4.09 0.90 7.94
N ALA A 166 4.68 0.32 8.99
CA ALA A 166 4.38 0.67 10.37
C ALA A 166 4.74 2.13 10.70
N LEU A 167 5.92 2.59 10.25
CA LEU A 167 6.34 3.98 10.42
C LEU A 167 5.41 4.95 9.70
N LEU A 168 5.06 4.68 8.46
CA LEU A 168 4.16 5.52 7.68
C LEU A 168 2.73 5.55 8.25
N ASP A 169 2.24 4.44 8.82
CA ASP A 169 0.96 4.40 9.55
C ASP A 169 1.04 5.25 10.84
N ALA A 170 2.13 5.11 11.61
CA ALA A 170 2.36 5.92 12.82
C ALA A 170 2.42 7.43 12.53
N MET A 171 2.89 7.81 11.35
CA MET A 171 2.89 9.19 10.86
C MET A 171 1.52 9.66 10.31
N ASN A 172 0.50 8.82 10.28
CA ASN A 172 -0.77 9.06 9.58
C ASN A 172 -0.61 9.32 8.06
N ALA A 173 0.48 8.91 7.46
CA ALA A 173 0.79 9.24 6.07
C ALA A 173 0.07 8.32 5.07
N VAL A 174 -0.17 7.05 5.43
CA VAL A 174 -0.70 6.04 4.51
C VAL A 174 -1.88 5.28 5.08
N GLU A 175 -2.66 4.66 4.19
CA GLU A 175 -3.60 3.61 4.55
C GLU A 175 -2.84 2.29 4.80
N ARG A 176 -3.29 1.53 5.80
CA ARG A 176 -2.76 0.18 6.04
C ARG A 176 -3.03 -0.72 4.86
N ALA A 177 -2.04 -1.52 4.47
CA ALA A 177 -2.11 -2.41 3.33
C ALA A 177 -1.67 -3.84 3.69
N ILE A 178 -2.15 -4.80 2.91
CA ILE A 178 -1.66 -6.18 2.91
C ILE A 178 -0.55 -6.29 1.88
N VAL A 179 0.53 -7.00 2.22
CA VAL A 179 1.61 -7.31 1.27
C VAL A 179 1.68 -8.80 1.05
N VAL A 180 1.62 -9.20 -0.20
CA VAL A 180 1.78 -10.57 -0.67
C VAL A 180 3.20 -10.74 -1.22
N ALA A 181 4.09 -11.28 -0.41
CA ALA A 181 5.47 -11.56 -0.78
C ALA A 181 5.53 -12.84 -1.63
N ILE A 182 5.88 -12.71 -2.91
CA ILE A 182 6.03 -13.83 -3.83
C ILE A 182 7.53 -14.14 -3.94
N TYR A 183 7.92 -15.30 -3.44
CA TYR A 183 9.30 -15.76 -3.51
C TYR A 183 9.61 -16.21 -4.94
N SER A 184 10.69 -15.69 -5.51
CA SER A 184 11.10 -16.01 -6.87
C SER A 184 11.47 -17.50 -7.01
N GLY A 185 11.20 -18.03 -8.18
CA GLY A 185 11.78 -19.27 -8.66
C GLY A 185 13.08 -18.98 -9.44
N ASP A 186 13.09 -19.33 -10.71
CA ASP A 186 14.16 -18.92 -11.62
C ASP A 186 13.89 -17.51 -12.16
N ARG A 187 14.44 -16.49 -11.47
CA ARG A 187 14.26 -15.07 -11.84
C ARG A 187 14.66 -14.78 -13.29
N MET A 188 15.72 -15.46 -13.76
CA MET A 188 16.23 -15.19 -15.13
C MET A 188 15.25 -15.65 -16.19
N SER A 189 14.55 -16.76 -15.97
CA SER A 189 13.54 -17.23 -16.91
C SER A 189 12.16 -16.65 -16.67
N GLU A 190 11.77 -16.39 -15.39
CA GLU A 190 10.41 -15.97 -15.06
C GLU A 190 10.17 -14.45 -15.15
N TYR A 191 11.23 -13.64 -14.96
CA TYR A 191 11.12 -12.17 -14.96
C TYR A 191 11.56 -11.54 -16.27
N THR A 192 12.02 -12.34 -17.23
CA THR A 192 12.40 -11.90 -18.57
C THR A 192 11.48 -12.49 -19.63
N LYS A 193 11.57 -11.99 -20.86
CA LYS A 193 10.80 -12.51 -22.01
C LYS A 193 11.34 -13.87 -22.47
N PRO A 194 10.49 -14.88 -22.77
CA PRO A 194 9.01 -14.81 -22.75
C PRO A 194 8.40 -15.21 -21.38
N GLY A 195 9.20 -15.57 -20.40
CA GLY A 195 8.74 -16.18 -19.15
C GLY A 195 7.86 -15.26 -18.30
N TYR A 196 8.05 -13.93 -18.36
CA TYR A 196 7.23 -12.99 -17.61
C TYR A 196 5.73 -13.08 -17.97
N GLU A 197 5.38 -13.54 -19.18
CA GLU A 197 3.99 -13.76 -19.61
C GLU A 197 3.34 -14.89 -18.79
N ALA A 198 4.02 -16.05 -18.71
CA ALA A 198 3.55 -17.16 -17.92
C ALA A 198 3.56 -16.83 -16.41
N TYR A 199 4.59 -16.14 -15.93
CA TYR A 199 4.66 -15.72 -14.54
C TYR A 199 3.52 -14.77 -14.15
N ALA A 200 3.29 -13.72 -14.93
CA ALA A 200 2.19 -12.78 -14.69
C ALA A 200 0.84 -13.49 -14.68
N ARG A 201 0.59 -14.36 -15.66
CA ARG A 201 -0.63 -15.17 -15.72
C ARG A 201 -0.79 -16.05 -14.49
N SER A 202 0.29 -16.69 -14.00
CA SER A 202 0.22 -17.51 -12.80
C SER A 202 -0.14 -16.69 -11.55
N VAL A 203 0.38 -15.47 -11.43
CA VAL A 203 -0.01 -14.58 -10.32
C VAL A 203 -1.47 -14.17 -10.42
N VAL A 204 -1.94 -13.81 -11.63
CA VAL A 204 -3.33 -13.37 -11.87
C VAL A 204 -4.34 -14.51 -11.67
N GLU A 205 -4.03 -15.70 -12.19
CA GLU A 205 -5.00 -16.81 -12.25
C GLU A 205 -4.89 -17.78 -11.06
N GLU A 206 -3.74 -17.88 -10.40
CA GLU A 206 -3.50 -18.87 -9.33
C GLU A 206 -3.28 -18.20 -7.96
N VAL A 207 -2.37 -17.22 -7.86
CA VAL A 207 -2.04 -16.58 -6.56
C VAL A 207 -3.14 -15.62 -6.10
N ARG A 208 -3.52 -14.68 -6.98
CA ARG A 208 -4.51 -13.63 -6.64
C ARG A 208 -5.87 -14.17 -6.19
N PRO A 209 -6.49 -15.15 -6.86
CA PRO A 209 -7.79 -15.68 -6.43
C PRO A 209 -7.74 -16.28 -5.01
N GLU A 210 -6.63 -16.92 -4.65
CA GLU A 210 -6.46 -17.43 -3.30
C GLU A 210 -6.33 -16.30 -2.27
N VAL A 211 -5.58 -15.24 -2.59
CA VAL A 211 -5.44 -14.06 -1.73
C VAL A 211 -6.80 -13.39 -1.50
N VAL A 212 -7.56 -13.12 -2.56
CA VAL A 212 -8.89 -12.50 -2.47
C VAL A 212 -9.87 -13.34 -1.64
N ARG A 213 -9.79 -14.67 -1.77
CA ARG A 213 -10.64 -15.59 -1.01
C ARG A 213 -10.28 -15.67 0.47
N ARG A 214 -8.99 -15.58 0.84
CA ARG A 214 -8.48 -15.82 2.20
C ARG A 214 -8.30 -14.57 3.03
N PHE A 215 -8.08 -13.43 2.39
CA PHE A 215 -7.76 -12.18 3.08
C PHE A 215 -8.75 -11.08 2.73
N ARG A 216 -8.93 -10.16 3.65
CA ARG A 216 -9.83 -9.01 3.47
C ARG A 216 -9.16 -7.91 2.64
N VAL A 217 -8.96 -8.18 1.37
CA VAL A 217 -8.43 -7.22 0.39
C VAL A 217 -9.57 -6.60 -0.42
N PHE A 218 -9.35 -5.40 -0.93
CA PHE A 218 -10.19 -4.85 -1.99
C PHE A 218 -9.92 -5.62 -3.29
N ASP A 219 -10.97 -5.94 -4.02
CA ASP A 219 -10.88 -6.60 -5.32
C ASP A 219 -11.10 -5.59 -6.44
N SER A 220 -10.20 -4.60 -6.52
CA SER A 220 -10.26 -3.54 -7.53
C SER A 220 -8.86 -3.14 -7.97
N PRO A 221 -8.65 -2.77 -9.25
CA PRO A 221 -7.35 -2.31 -9.73
C PRO A 221 -6.82 -1.10 -8.96
N ALA A 222 -7.70 -0.18 -8.56
CA ALA A 222 -7.32 1.02 -7.83
C ALA A 222 -6.67 0.75 -6.47
N GLU A 223 -6.94 -0.43 -5.90
CA GLU A 223 -6.45 -0.86 -4.58
C GLU A 223 -5.47 -2.04 -4.67
N THR A 224 -5.06 -2.41 -5.90
CA THR A 224 -4.15 -3.53 -6.15
C THR A 224 -2.92 -3.05 -6.92
N GLY A 225 -1.74 -3.28 -6.35
CA GLY A 225 -0.48 -2.92 -6.99
C GLY A 225 0.52 -4.07 -7.05
N VAL A 226 1.56 -3.87 -7.83
CA VAL A 226 2.73 -4.76 -7.92
C VAL A 226 4.00 -3.97 -7.66
N ILE A 227 4.96 -4.58 -6.98
CA ILE A 227 6.22 -3.93 -6.61
C ILE A 227 7.40 -4.87 -6.87
N GLY A 228 8.47 -4.35 -7.45
CA GLY A 228 9.72 -5.09 -7.59
C GLY A 228 10.90 -4.19 -7.94
N SER A 229 12.10 -4.75 -7.86
CA SER A 229 13.34 -4.10 -8.24
C SER A 229 14.06 -4.89 -9.32
N SER A 230 14.94 -4.23 -10.07
CA SER A 230 15.77 -4.91 -11.09
C SER A 230 14.89 -5.68 -12.08
N LEU A 231 15.11 -6.98 -12.27
CA LEU A 231 14.21 -7.87 -13.04
C LEU A 231 12.81 -7.95 -12.42
N GLY A 232 12.70 -7.91 -11.09
CA GLY A 232 11.40 -7.85 -10.39
C GLY A 232 10.60 -6.60 -10.74
N GLY A 233 11.29 -5.49 -11.01
CA GLY A 233 10.67 -4.27 -11.52
C GLY A 233 10.21 -4.39 -12.97
N VAL A 234 10.97 -5.10 -13.82
CA VAL A 234 10.59 -5.40 -15.21
C VAL A 234 9.29 -6.20 -15.25
N VAL A 235 9.23 -7.31 -14.50
CA VAL A 235 8.01 -8.13 -14.48
C VAL A 235 6.84 -7.42 -13.81
N SER A 236 7.08 -6.57 -12.80
CA SER A 236 6.03 -5.74 -12.19
C SER A 236 5.47 -4.73 -13.20
N PHE A 237 6.32 -4.10 -14.00
CA PHE A 237 5.88 -3.24 -15.11
C PHE A 237 5.00 -4.02 -16.08
N TYR A 238 5.48 -5.18 -16.55
CA TYR A 238 4.74 -6.05 -17.47
C TYR A 238 3.35 -6.41 -16.90
N MET A 239 3.30 -6.85 -15.64
CA MET A 239 2.05 -7.25 -15.00
C MET A 239 1.00 -6.13 -15.00
N ALA A 240 1.38 -4.91 -14.64
CA ALA A 240 0.45 -3.78 -14.64
C ALA A 240 0.14 -3.25 -16.05
N PHE A 241 1.10 -3.32 -16.95
CA PHE A 241 0.90 -2.90 -18.34
C PHE A 241 -0.10 -3.81 -19.07
N GLU A 242 0.05 -5.13 -18.91
CA GLU A 242 -0.75 -6.15 -19.58
C GLU A 242 -2.08 -6.43 -18.88
N HIS A 243 -2.11 -6.34 -17.54
CA HIS A 243 -3.29 -6.65 -16.72
C HIS A 243 -3.80 -5.43 -15.92
N PRO A 244 -4.07 -4.27 -16.56
CA PRO A 244 -4.51 -3.05 -15.86
C PRO A 244 -5.88 -3.20 -15.20
N GLN A 245 -6.67 -4.20 -15.60
CA GLN A 245 -7.94 -4.58 -14.96
C GLN A 245 -7.72 -5.28 -13.60
N VAL A 246 -6.50 -5.68 -13.29
CA VAL A 246 -6.09 -6.31 -12.02
C VAL A 246 -5.20 -5.39 -11.22
N PHE A 247 -4.15 -4.85 -11.85
CA PHE A 247 -3.13 -4.04 -11.22
C PHE A 247 -3.22 -2.60 -11.71
N GLY A 248 -3.71 -1.70 -10.88
CA GLY A 248 -3.81 -0.28 -11.24
C GLY A 248 -2.51 0.49 -11.02
N PHE A 249 -1.50 -0.11 -10.35
CA PHE A 249 -0.26 0.54 -9.99
C PHE A 249 0.93 -0.41 -10.00
N ALA A 250 2.05 0.02 -10.60
CA ALA A 250 3.32 -0.68 -10.50
C ALA A 250 4.43 0.21 -9.94
N VAL A 251 5.22 -0.35 -9.03
CA VAL A 251 6.47 0.21 -8.53
C VAL A 251 7.63 -0.57 -9.13
N CYS A 252 8.45 0.11 -9.90
CA CYS A 252 9.53 -0.45 -10.70
C CYS A 252 10.86 0.22 -10.30
N MET A 253 11.51 -0.32 -9.26
CA MET A 253 12.72 0.25 -8.68
C MET A 253 13.96 -0.28 -9.42
N SER A 254 14.85 0.60 -9.82
CA SER A 254 16.09 0.23 -10.56
C SER A 254 15.90 -0.85 -11.63
N SER A 255 14.80 -0.79 -12.36
CA SER A 255 14.42 -1.85 -13.31
C SER A 255 15.40 -1.97 -14.46
N THR A 256 15.74 -3.21 -14.82
CA THR A 256 16.69 -3.56 -15.89
C THR A 256 16.01 -3.59 -17.26
N PHE A 257 15.21 -2.57 -17.60
CA PHE A 257 14.56 -2.48 -18.91
C PHE A 257 15.56 -2.63 -20.04
N SER A 258 15.12 -3.24 -21.14
CA SER A 258 15.95 -3.62 -22.31
C SER A 258 16.89 -4.81 -22.07
N TYR A 259 16.81 -5.46 -20.91
CA TYR A 259 17.52 -6.71 -20.69
C TYR A 259 16.54 -7.89 -20.85
N GLN A 260 16.60 -8.56 -22.00
CA GLN A 260 15.72 -9.67 -22.37
C GLN A 260 14.21 -9.36 -22.18
N ASP A 261 13.82 -8.14 -22.51
CA ASP A 261 12.43 -7.70 -22.59
C ASP A 261 12.22 -6.79 -23.82
N ASP A 262 10.95 -6.50 -24.13
CA ASP A 262 10.53 -5.64 -25.24
C ASP A 262 9.60 -4.51 -24.77
N LEU A 263 9.62 -4.20 -23.47
CA LEU A 263 8.60 -3.35 -22.86
C LEU A 263 8.66 -1.90 -23.34
N ILE A 264 9.86 -1.37 -23.62
CA ILE A 264 10.00 -0.01 -24.18
C ILE A 264 9.33 0.05 -25.58
N ASP A 265 9.58 -0.93 -26.43
CA ASP A 265 8.97 -1.00 -27.78
C ASP A 265 7.46 -1.19 -27.69
N ARG A 266 6.97 -2.03 -26.77
CA ARG A 266 5.54 -2.22 -26.51
C ARG A 266 4.87 -0.93 -26.04
N VAL A 267 5.48 -0.21 -25.12
CA VAL A 267 4.97 1.11 -24.68
C VAL A 267 4.85 2.08 -25.85
N LEU A 268 5.80 2.09 -26.78
CA LEU A 268 5.78 2.99 -27.94
C LEU A 268 4.75 2.61 -29.01
N THR A 269 4.42 1.33 -29.13
CA THR A 269 3.61 0.80 -30.25
C THR A 269 2.22 0.38 -29.83
N GLU A 270 2.02 -0.14 -28.63
CA GLU A 270 0.74 -0.66 -28.14
C GLU A 270 -0.17 0.45 -27.56
N PRO A 271 -1.47 0.17 -27.38
CA PRO A 271 -2.37 1.10 -26.70
C PRO A 271 -1.90 1.45 -25.29
N LYS A 272 -2.18 2.68 -24.86
CA LYS A 272 -1.87 3.12 -23.50
C LYS A 272 -2.62 2.25 -22.48
N SER A 273 -1.89 1.65 -21.54
CA SER A 273 -2.47 0.98 -20.38
C SER A 273 -3.10 2.00 -19.41
N ALA A 274 -4.14 1.59 -18.71
CA ALA A 274 -4.77 2.39 -17.65
C ALA A 274 -4.00 2.38 -16.32
N ALA A 275 -3.01 1.50 -16.18
CA ALA A 275 -2.18 1.42 -14.98
C ALA A 275 -1.27 2.63 -14.83
N LYS A 276 -0.85 2.89 -13.61
CA LYS A 276 0.10 3.95 -13.25
C LYS A 276 1.44 3.33 -12.88
N PHE A 277 2.52 4.07 -13.16
CA PHE A 277 3.87 3.57 -13.02
C PHE A 277 4.73 4.49 -12.17
N TYR A 278 5.30 3.97 -11.09
CA TYR A 278 6.43 4.58 -10.42
C TYR A 278 7.70 3.94 -10.93
N LEU A 279 8.64 4.75 -11.39
CA LEU A 279 9.96 4.35 -11.87
C LEU A 279 11.00 5.07 -11.04
N ASP A 280 12.05 4.39 -10.64
CA ASP A 280 13.23 5.04 -10.07
C ASP A 280 14.53 4.31 -10.38
N SER A 281 15.62 4.98 -10.09
CA SER A 281 16.95 4.39 -10.06
C SER A 281 17.91 5.21 -9.21
N GLY A 282 19.01 4.60 -8.81
CA GLY A 282 20.20 5.34 -8.43
C GLY A 282 20.90 5.98 -9.65
N TRP A 283 21.94 6.77 -9.39
CA TRP A 283 22.78 7.42 -10.42
C TRP A 283 24.15 7.79 -9.84
N PRO A 284 25.26 7.58 -10.58
CA PRO A 284 25.40 6.99 -11.92
C PRO A 284 25.54 5.47 -11.94
N GLY A 285 25.66 4.79 -10.83
CA GLY A 285 26.04 3.38 -10.74
C GLY A 285 24.88 2.37 -10.76
N ASP A 286 23.70 2.78 -11.23
CA ASP A 286 22.49 1.95 -11.29
C ASP A 286 21.83 2.06 -12.69
N ASN A 287 20.65 1.50 -12.88
CA ASN A 287 19.92 1.42 -14.16
C ASN A 287 19.27 2.75 -14.61
N TYR A 288 19.96 3.87 -14.42
CA TYR A 288 19.42 5.20 -14.73
C TYR A 288 19.03 5.37 -16.20
N GLU A 289 19.91 4.99 -17.12
CA GLU A 289 19.71 5.22 -18.56
C GLU A 289 18.48 4.46 -19.08
N VAL A 290 18.30 3.22 -18.63
CA VAL A 290 17.17 2.39 -19.09
C VAL A 290 15.85 2.77 -18.42
N THR A 291 15.87 3.20 -17.17
CA THR A 291 14.66 3.72 -16.49
C THR A 291 14.25 5.08 -17.07
N LEU A 292 15.21 5.93 -17.42
CA LEU A 292 14.96 7.18 -18.14
C LEU A 292 14.39 6.90 -19.54
N ALA A 293 14.96 5.93 -20.28
CA ALA A 293 14.46 5.55 -21.59
C ALA A 293 12.98 5.09 -21.52
N MET A 294 12.61 4.29 -20.52
CA MET A 294 11.23 3.90 -20.27
C MET A 294 10.34 5.11 -19.95
N ALA A 295 10.78 6.02 -19.09
CA ALA A 295 10.04 7.23 -18.76
C ALA A 295 9.81 8.12 -19.99
N MET A 296 10.81 8.23 -20.87
CA MET A 296 10.69 8.94 -22.16
C MET A 296 9.72 8.23 -23.11
N ALA A 297 9.74 6.90 -23.17
CA ALA A 297 8.80 6.12 -23.99
C ALA A 297 7.36 6.34 -23.53
N LEU A 298 7.10 6.27 -22.22
CA LEU A 298 5.79 6.57 -21.61
C LEU A 298 5.34 7.99 -22.01
N SER A 299 6.22 8.99 -21.85
CA SER A 299 5.91 10.38 -22.22
C SER A 299 5.57 10.52 -23.70
N ARG A 300 6.35 9.91 -24.60
CA ARG A 300 6.11 9.90 -26.06
C ARG A 300 4.78 9.23 -26.43
N ARG A 301 4.37 8.21 -25.68
CA ARG A 301 3.11 7.50 -25.88
C ARG A 301 1.89 8.27 -25.33
N GLY A 302 2.11 9.40 -24.65
CA GLY A 302 1.07 10.27 -24.13
C GLY A 302 0.66 9.96 -22.67
N TYR A 303 1.51 9.26 -21.93
CA TYR A 303 1.35 9.21 -20.47
C TYR A 303 1.83 10.54 -19.88
N ARG A 304 1.07 11.08 -18.94
CA ARG A 304 1.35 12.38 -18.32
C ARG A 304 2.19 12.16 -17.06
N ALA A 305 3.36 12.81 -17.04
CA ALA A 305 4.20 12.81 -15.86
C ALA A 305 3.44 13.38 -14.65
N ARG A 306 3.63 12.79 -13.47
CA ARG A 306 2.93 13.10 -12.20
C ARG A 306 1.44 12.73 -12.15
N GLU A 307 0.85 12.26 -13.25
CA GLU A 307 -0.54 11.78 -13.26
C GLU A 307 -0.61 10.28 -13.55
N ASP A 308 0.08 9.85 -14.62
CA ASP A 308 0.08 8.47 -15.09
C ASP A 308 1.40 7.75 -14.73
N PHE A 309 2.50 8.49 -14.62
CA PHE A 309 3.77 7.97 -14.15
C PHE A 309 4.61 9.00 -13.39
N LEU A 310 5.52 8.52 -12.56
CA LEU A 310 6.56 9.31 -11.91
C LEU A 310 7.92 8.62 -12.14
N HIS A 311 8.95 9.40 -12.47
CA HIS A 311 10.34 8.92 -12.53
C HIS A 311 11.20 9.76 -11.58
N LEU A 312 11.90 9.08 -10.67
CA LEU A 312 12.81 9.71 -9.69
C LEU A 312 14.23 9.15 -9.85
N VAL A 313 15.20 9.97 -9.45
CA VAL A 313 16.63 9.61 -9.49
C VAL A 313 17.26 9.92 -8.14
N PHE A 314 18.04 8.98 -7.63
CA PHE A 314 18.70 9.07 -6.33
C PHE A 314 20.22 9.06 -6.51
N PRO A 315 20.88 10.25 -6.43
CA PRO A 315 22.31 10.34 -6.61
C PRO A 315 23.07 9.47 -5.60
N LEU A 316 24.05 8.70 -6.11
CA LEU A 316 24.93 7.80 -5.36
C LEU A 316 24.24 6.58 -4.70
N ASP A 317 22.96 6.35 -4.94
CA ASP A 317 22.33 5.08 -4.59
C ASP A 317 22.81 3.98 -5.56
N GLU A 318 23.06 2.80 -5.02
CA GLU A 318 23.57 1.63 -5.73
C GLU A 318 22.42 0.67 -6.11
N HIS A 319 22.75 -0.35 -6.90
CA HIS A 319 21.84 -1.40 -7.33
C HIS A 319 21.77 -2.51 -6.27
N ASP A 320 21.21 -2.22 -5.09
CA ASP A 320 21.12 -3.17 -3.98
C ASP A 320 19.85 -2.99 -3.12
N GLU A 321 19.58 -4.02 -2.32
CA GLU A 321 18.43 -4.08 -1.41
C GLU A 321 18.42 -2.95 -0.39
N GLY A 322 19.58 -2.50 0.09
CA GLY A 322 19.68 -1.41 1.04
C GLY A 322 19.26 -0.07 0.44
N ALA A 323 19.63 0.20 -0.81
CA ALA A 323 19.20 1.39 -1.53
C ALA A 323 17.68 1.35 -1.80
N TRP A 324 17.14 0.19 -2.22
CA TRP A 324 15.70 0.05 -2.46
C TRP A 324 14.90 0.18 -1.18
N GLY A 325 15.31 -0.46 -0.09
CA GLY A 325 14.66 -0.33 1.22
C GLY A 325 14.60 1.11 1.72
N LYS A 326 15.70 1.86 1.63
CA LYS A 326 15.76 3.28 2.06
C LYS A 326 14.74 4.17 1.36
N ARG A 327 14.44 3.94 0.09
CA ARG A 327 13.54 4.79 -0.71
C ARG A 327 12.14 4.23 -0.91
N LEU A 328 11.87 3.00 -0.44
CA LEU A 328 10.56 2.34 -0.54
C LEU A 328 9.40 3.18 0.03
N HIS A 329 9.67 3.97 1.06
CA HIS A 329 8.67 4.84 1.68
C HIS A 329 8.02 5.83 0.69
N LEU A 330 8.73 6.25 -0.37
CA LEU A 330 8.21 7.17 -1.38
C LEU A 330 7.09 6.55 -2.22
N PRO A 331 7.31 5.42 -2.93
CA PRO A 331 6.24 4.78 -3.68
C PRO A 331 5.10 4.27 -2.79
N LEU A 332 5.36 3.86 -1.56
CA LEU A 332 4.29 3.50 -0.61
C LEU A 332 3.39 4.70 -0.27
N GLN A 333 3.96 5.89 -0.02
CA GLN A 333 3.16 7.10 0.19
C GLN A 333 2.36 7.51 -1.05
N LEU A 334 2.92 7.34 -2.24
CA LEU A 334 2.22 7.64 -3.50
C LEU A 334 1.03 6.70 -3.74
N ALA A 335 1.21 5.42 -3.44
CA ALA A 335 0.19 4.40 -3.67
C ALA A 335 -0.88 4.35 -2.56
N LEU A 336 -0.49 4.57 -1.31
CA LEU A 336 -1.31 4.38 -0.11
C LEU A 336 -1.69 5.68 0.60
N GLY A 337 -1.24 6.83 0.11
CA GLY A 337 -1.49 8.13 0.76
C GLY A 337 -2.97 8.34 1.10
N LYS A 338 -3.23 8.78 2.33
CA LYS A 338 -4.61 9.02 2.80
C LYS A 338 -5.29 10.11 1.96
N PRO A 339 -6.60 9.98 1.67
CA PRO A 339 -7.35 11.02 0.98
C PRO A 339 -7.26 12.35 1.74
N GLY A 340 -6.81 13.38 1.04
CA GLY A 340 -6.53 14.70 1.61
C GLY A 340 -5.07 15.11 1.53
N ALA A 341 -4.12 14.15 1.50
CA ALA A 341 -2.73 14.41 1.12
C ALA A 341 -2.54 14.31 -0.41
N ALA A 342 -3.25 13.40 -1.06
CA ALA A 342 -3.40 13.34 -2.51
C ALA A 342 -4.70 12.61 -2.84
N ARG A 343 -5.40 12.99 -3.88
CA ARG A 343 -6.45 12.12 -4.43
C ARG A 343 -5.77 10.83 -4.86
N ARG A 344 -6.21 9.66 -4.33
CA ARG A 344 -5.67 8.36 -4.70
C ARG A 344 -5.46 8.30 -6.21
N GLY A 345 -4.25 7.98 -6.61
CA GLY A 345 -3.90 7.90 -8.03
C GLY A 345 -3.45 9.19 -8.70
N ARG A 346 -3.07 10.22 -7.99
CA ARG A 346 -2.30 11.34 -8.54
C ARG A 346 -0.94 11.37 -7.86
N PHE A 347 0.12 11.33 -8.65
CA PHE A 347 1.45 11.69 -8.21
C PHE A 347 1.45 13.24 -8.09
N VAL A 348 1.17 13.76 -6.91
CA VAL A 348 1.15 15.20 -6.67
C VAL A 348 2.46 15.66 -6.09
#